data_736b456ea859926c62bd96d1ce718b26
#
_entry.id   736b456ea859926c62bd96d1ce718b26
#
_cell.length_a   1.000
_cell.length_b   1.000
_cell.length_c   1.000
_cell.angle_alpha   90.00
_cell.angle_beta   90.00
_cell.angle_gamma   90.00
#
_symmetry.space_group_name_H-M   'P 1'
#
loop_
_entity.id
_entity.type
_entity.pdbx_description
1 polymer ?
#
loop_
_entity_poly.entity_id
_entity_poly.type
_entity_poly.pdbx_seq_one_letter_code
_entity_poly.pdbx_strand_id
1 'polypeptide(L)'
;MLKLAANLDWLFTDLPIAGRFQAAKAAGFRGVEGLFLWQHPLEHLRAAQRETSLPVVLMNAPAGNWAQGERGLAALPGRDQEFHHSLNVARDYATALGCRRVHVMSGLRCNDLTLHDHRDLLTNRLRIDCDVMADAEIDVLIEPLNS
;
A
#
# COMPACT_ATOMS: atom_id res chain seq x y z
N MET A 1 -19.98 13.67 11.35
CA MET A 1 -19.48 12.53 12.12
C MET A 1 -18.18 12.05 11.49
N LEU A 2 -17.14 11.79 12.29
CA LEU A 2 -15.85 11.29 11.82
C LEU A 2 -16.01 9.88 11.20
N LYS A 3 -15.41 9.66 10.04
CA LYS A 3 -15.38 8.36 9.37
C LYS A 3 -14.01 7.71 9.64
N LEU A 4 -14.00 6.54 10.26
CA LEU A 4 -12.77 5.80 10.56
C LEU A 4 -12.61 4.61 9.61
N ALA A 5 -11.38 4.32 9.21
CA ALA A 5 -11.00 3.12 8.51
C ALA A 5 -10.28 2.16 9.45
N ALA A 6 -10.51 0.85 9.27
CA ALA A 6 -9.78 -0.19 10.01
C ALA A 6 -8.56 -0.62 9.21
N ASN A 7 -7.40 -0.63 9.83
CA ASN A 7 -6.22 -1.27 9.26
C ASN A 7 -6.31 -2.78 9.52
N LEU A 8 -6.50 -3.55 8.45
CA LEU A 8 -6.76 -4.99 8.52
C LEU A 8 -5.50 -5.83 8.82
N ASP A 9 -4.31 -5.24 8.74
CA ASP A 9 -3.06 -5.91 9.12
C ASP A 9 -2.73 -5.75 10.60
N TRP A 10 -3.46 -4.87 11.30
CA TRP A 10 -3.31 -4.63 12.74
C TRP A 10 -4.55 -5.03 13.55
N LEU A 11 -5.74 -4.97 12.95
CA LEU A 11 -7.00 -5.28 13.62
C LEU A 11 -7.59 -6.59 13.09
N PHE A 12 -8.18 -7.38 14.00
CA PHE A 12 -8.88 -8.63 13.68
C PHE A 12 -7.97 -9.69 13.03
N THR A 13 -6.67 -9.69 13.36
CA THR A 13 -5.64 -10.52 12.72
C THR A 13 -5.79 -12.02 12.99
N ASP A 14 -6.57 -12.40 13.98
CA ASP A 14 -7.00 -13.77 14.29
C ASP A 14 -8.00 -14.34 13.26
N LEU A 15 -8.57 -13.48 12.40
CA LEU A 15 -9.55 -13.86 11.39
C LEU A 15 -8.91 -13.92 9.98
N PRO A 16 -9.45 -14.77 9.08
CA PRO A 16 -9.12 -14.69 7.65
C PRO A 16 -9.58 -13.34 7.07
N ILE A 17 -9.00 -12.91 5.96
CA ILE A 17 -9.21 -11.56 5.41
C ILE A 17 -10.70 -11.18 5.25
N ALA A 18 -11.54 -12.09 4.76
CA ALA A 18 -12.98 -11.84 4.65
C ALA A 18 -13.64 -11.57 6.01
N GLY A 19 -13.25 -12.33 7.05
CA GLY A 19 -13.70 -12.12 8.41
C GLY A 19 -13.27 -10.77 9.00
N ARG A 20 -12.08 -10.28 8.63
CA ARG A 20 -11.60 -8.96 9.07
C ARG A 20 -12.48 -7.83 8.51
N PHE A 21 -12.92 -7.92 7.25
CA PHE A 21 -13.89 -6.98 6.69
C PHE A 21 -15.22 -7.00 7.45
N GLN A 22 -15.75 -8.19 7.75
CA GLN A 22 -17.00 -8.33 8.50
C GLN A 22 -16.87 -7.77 9.94
N ALA A 23 -15.76 -8.06 10.63
CA ALA A 23 -15.49 -7.54 11.96
C ALA A 23 -15.36 -6.01 11.96
N ALA A 24 -14.67 -5.44 10.98
CA ALA A 24 -14.56 -3.99 10.80
C ALA A 24 -15.96 -3.35 10.58
N LYS A 25 -16.79 -3.98 9.76
CA LYS A 25 -18.18 -3.52 9.56
C LYS A 25 -18.98 -3.56 10.85
N ALA A 26 -18.91 -4.67 11.60
CA ALA A 26 -19.61 -4.86 12.87
C ALA A 26 -19.15 -3.86 13.94
N ALA A 27 -17.85 -3.52 13.94
CA ALA A 27 -17.27 -2.51 14.83
C ALA A 27 -17.58 -1.05 14.43
N GLY A 28 -18.31 -0.84 13.31
CA GLY A 28 -18.77 0.50 12.90
C GLY A 28 -17.78 1.29 12.06
N PHE A 29 -16.69 0.70 11.59
CA PHE A 29 -15.78 1.33 10.64
C PHE A 29 -16.51 1.64 9.32
N ARG A 30 -16.03 2.67 8.63
CA ARG A 30 -16.63 3.18 7.38
C ARG A 30 -15.78 2.91 6.15
N GLY A 31 -14.62 2.31 6.34
CA GLY A 31 -13.69 1.86 5.33
C GLY A 31 -12.66 0.93 5.94
N VAL A 32 -11.83 0.37 5.09
CA VAL A 32 -10.69 -0.47 5.50
C VAL A 32 -9.44 -0.02 4.76
N GLU A 33 -8.29 -0.33 5.32
CA GLU A 33 -6.98 -0.18 4.71
C GLU A 33 -6.11 -1.39 5.01
N GLY A 34 -5.03 -1.58 4.28
CA GLY A 34 -4.10 -2.66 4.57
C GLY A 34 -2.75 -2.50 3.88
N LEU A 35 -1.71 -2.99 4.57
CA LEU A 35 -0.33 -2.96 4.07
C LEU A 35 -0.08 -4.06 3.03
N PHE A 36 -0.73 -5.21 3.22
CA PHE A 36 -0.42 -6.44 2.48
C PHE A 36 -1.63 -7.00 1.71
N LEU A 37 -2.59 -6.16 1.31
CA LEU A 37 -3.79 -6.62 0.60
C LEU A 37 -3.45 -7.40 -0.68
N TRP A 38 -2.37 -7.03 -1.36
CA TRP A 38 -1.85 -7.71 -2.55
C TRP A 38 -1.36 -9.15 -2.30
N GLN A 39 -1.20 -9.59 -1.05
CA GLN A 39 -0.89 -10.98 -0.71
C GLN A 39 -2.12 -11.90 -0.70
N HIS A 40 -3.31 -11.32 -0.77
CA HIS A 40 -4.57 -12.07 -0.79
C HIS A 40 -5.11 -12.18 -2.21
N PRO A 41 -5.77 -13.29 -2.58
CA PRO A 41 -6.46 -13.39 -3.86
C PRO A 41 -7.45 -12.24 -4.05
N LEU A 42 -7.36 -11.56 -5.19
CA LEU A 42 -8.15 -10.36 -5.47
C LEU A 42 -9.68 -10.63 -5.40
N GLU A 43 -10.10 -11.80 -5.86
CA GLU A 43 -11.50 -12.22 -5.80
C GLU A 43 -12.03 -12.32 -4.37
N HIS A 44 -11.21 -12.74 -3.39
CA HIS A 44 -11.59 -12.78 -1.97
C HIS A 44 -11.78 -11.38 -1.39
N LEU A 45 -10.88 -10.46 -1.73
CA LEU A 45 -11.00 -9.04 -1.31
C LEU A 45 -12.25 -8.40 -1.91
N ARG A 46 -12.50 -8.62 -3.20
CA ARG A 46 -13.70 -8.09 -3.89
C ARG A 46 -15.00 -8.68 -3.33
N ALA A 47 -15.00 -9.96 -2.99
CA ALA A 47 -16.16 -10.60 -2.35
C ALA A 47 -16.44 -9.97 -0.99
N ALA A 48 -15.43 -9.86 -0.12
CA ALA A 48 -15.55 -9.25 1.20
C ALA A 48 -15.99 -7.78 1.13
N GLN A 49 -15.47 -7.02 0.16
CA GLN A 49 -15.86 -5.64 -0.07
C GLN A 49 -17.35 -5.54 -0.48
N ARG A 50 -17.82 -6.39 -1.39
CA ARG A 50 -19.23 -6.41 -1.80
C ARG A 50 -20.15 -6.77 -0.64
N GLU A 51 -19.83 -7.81 0.13
CA GLU A 51 -20.62 -8.28 1.26
C GLU A 51 -20.76 -7.23 2.37
N THR A 52 -19.67 -6.51 2.65
CA THR A 52 -19.65 -5.51 3.73
C THR A 52 -20.01 -4.11 3.26
N SER A 53 -19.89 -3.82 1.96
CA SER A 53 -19.98 -2.47 1.39
C SER A 53 -18.96 -1.49 2.00
N LEU A 54 -17.83 -2.00 2.54
CA LEU A 54 -16.75 -1.18 3.03
C LEU A 54 -15.76 -0.87 1.89
N PRO A 55 -15.50 0.41 1.56
CA PRO A 55 -14.47 0.76 0.61
C PRO A 55 -13.07 0.45 1.18
N VAL A 56 -12.16 0.01 0.32
CA VAL A 56 -10.72 0.07 0.59
C VAL A 56 -10.28 1.52 0.33
N VAL A 57 -9.79 2.20 1.36
CA VAL A 57 -9.50 3.64 1.28
C VAL A 57 -8.02 3.95 1.11
N LEU A 58 -7.16 3.00 1.46
CA LEU A 58 -5.71 3.07 1.34
C LEU A 58 -5.14 1.65 1.28
N MET A 59 -4.10 1.46 0.51
CA MET A 59 -3.27 0.26 0.55
C MET A 59 -1.80 0.61 0.30
N ASN A 60 -0.88 -0.25 0.71
CA ASN A 60 0.53 -0.07 0.40
C ASN A 60 0.91 -0.81 -0.88
N ALA A 61 1.85 -0.23 -1.62
CA ALA A 61 2.61 -0.97 -2.62
C ALA A 61 3.51 -2.02 -1.93
N PRO A 62 3.81 -3.15 -2.60
CA PRO A 62 4.81 -4.10 -2.10
C PRO A 62 6.11 -3.41 -1.71
N ALA A 63 6.53 -3.61 -0.46
CA ALA A 63 7.64 -2.88 0.15
C ALA A 63 8.96 -3.67 0.14
N GLY A 64 9.09 -4.65 -0.77
CA GLY A 64 10.21 -5.57 -0.81
C GLY A 64 10.02 -6.79 0.12
N ASN A 65 11.11 -7.42 0.53
CA ASN A 65 11.06 -8.58 1.40
C ASN A 65 10.88 -8.17 2.89
N TRP A 66 9.62 -8.00 3.28
CA TRP A 66 9.25 -7.59 4.62
C TRP A 66 9.79 -8.51 5.73
N ALA A 67 9.80 -9.83 5.46
CA ALA A 67 10.28 -10.83 6.42
C ALA A 67 11.80 -10.71 6.68
N GLN A 68 12.56 -10.21 5.70
CA GLN A 68 13.99 -9.91 5.84
C GLN A 68 14.28 -8.48 6.28
N GLY A 69 13.26 -7.74 6.70
CA GLY A 69 13.42 -6.40 7.26
C GLY A 69 13.35 -5.27 6.25
N GLU A 70 13.07 -5.52 4.96
CA GLU A 70 12.87 -4.44 4.00
C GLU A 70 11.62 -3.64 4.35
N ARG A 71 11.68 -2.32 4.13
CA ARG A 71 10.64 -1.35 4.49
C ARG A 71 10.38 -0.36 3.36
N GLY A 72 10.42 -0.83 2.12
CA GLY A 72 10.23 -0.01 0.92
C GLY A 72 11.36 -0.13 -0.06
N LEU A 73 11.11 0.30 -1.29
CA LEU A 73 12.03 0.18 -2.43
C LEU A 73 12.36 1.53 -3.07
N ALA A 74 11.54 2.55 -2.81
CA ALA A 74 11.55 3.78 -3.61
C ALA A 74 12.84 4.60 -3.52
N ALA A 75 13.61 4.51 -2.41
CA ALA A 75 14.88 5.21 -2.25
C ALA A 75 16.08 4.25 -2.22
N LEU A 76 15.94 3.00 -2.67
CA LEU A 76 17.04 2.02 -2.68
C LEU A 76 17.72 1.96 -4.05
N PRO A 77 19.06 2.09 -4.13
CA PRO A 77 19.76 2.04 -5.40
C PRO A 77 19.68 0.63 -6.03
N GLY A 78 19.65 0.58 -7.36
CA GLY A 78 19.67 -0.68 -8.11
C GLY A 78 18.41 -1.54 -8.06
N ARG A 79 17.33 -1.03 -7.45
CA ARG A 79 16.05 -1.75 -7.28
C ARG A 79 14.93 -1.20 -8.18
N ASP A 80 15.28 -0.61 -9.33
CA ASP A 80 14.32 0.08 -10.21
C ASP A 80 13.25 -0.87 -10.74
N GLN A 81 13.66 -2.03 -11.26
CA GLN A 81 12.71 -3.02 -11.81
C GLN A 81 11.75 -3.56 -10.75
N GLU A 82 12.24 -3.81 -9.54
CA GLU A 82 11.40 -4.28 -8.44
C GLU A 82 10.43 -3.19 -7.98
N PHE A 83 10.90 -1.95 -7.94
CA PHE A 83 10.05 -0.82 -7.61
C PHE A 83 8.93 -0.63 -8.64
N HIS A 84 9.25 -0.63 -9.94
CA HIS A 84 8.24 -0.59 -11.02
C HIS A 84 7.26 -1.74 -10.93
N HIS A 85 7.75 -2.95 -10.68
CA HIS A 85 6.87 -4.12 -10.50
C HIS A 85 5.92 -3.92 -9.30
N SER A 86 6.42 -3.41 -8.18
CA SER A 86 5.63 -3.17 -6.99
C SER A 86 4.49 -2.18 -7.23
N LEU A 87 4.75 -1.12 -7.99
CA LEU A 87 3.74 -0.14 -8.36
C LEU A 87 2.68 -0.72 -9.32
N ASN A 88 3.09 -1.55 -10.29
CA ASN A 88 2.14 -2.21 -11.17
C ASN A 88 1.21 -3.14 -10.39
N VAL A 89 1.73 -3.93 -9.46
CA VAL A 89 0.92 -4.78 -8.57
C VAL A 89 -0.05 -3.92 -7.76
N ALA A 90 0.43 -2.84 -7.15
CA ALA A 90 -0.41 -1.95 -6.37
C ALA A 90 -1.50 -1.29 -7.22
N ARG A 91 -1.17 -0.80 -8.42
CA ARG A 91 -2.14 -0.22 -9.37
C ARG A 91 -3.24 -1.21 -9.73
N ASP A 92 -2.88 -2.44 -10.07
CA ASP A 92 -3.84 -3.45 -10.51
C ASP A 92 -4.82 -3.81 -9.38
N TYR A 93 -4.32 -3.97 -8.14
CA TYR A 93 -5.15 -4.21 -6.98
C TYR A 93 -6.00 -2.98 -6.60
N ALA A 94 -5.41 -1.80 -6.57
CA ALA A 94 -6.11 -0.56 -6.25
C ALA A 94 -7.24 -0.28 -7.24
N THR A 95 -6.98 -0.41 -8.54
CA THR A 95 -7.99 -0.25 -9.59
C THR A 95 -9.13 -1.26 -9.40
N ALA A 96 -8.82 -2.53 -9.20
CA ALA A 96 -9.81 -3.58 -9.05
C ALA A 96 -10.67 -3.44 -7.79
N LEU A 97 -10.13 -2.82 -6.72
CA LEU A 97 -10.82 -2.56 -5.45
C LEU A 97 -11.45 -1.17 -5.37
N GLY A 98 -11.26 -0.32 -6.39
CA GLY A 98 -11.71 1.07 -6.38
C GLY A 98 -10.98 1.92 -5.33
N CYS A 99 -9.77 1.53 -4.94
CA CYS A 99 -8.93 2.26 -4.01
C CYS A 99 -8.16 3.35 -4.75
N ARG A 100 -8.30 4.61 -4.31
CA ARG A 100 -7.67 5.76 -4.96
C ARG A 100 -6.38 6.24 -4.27
N ARG A 101 -5.88 5.52 -3.29
CA ARG A 101 -4.67 5.91 -2.54
C ARG A 101 -3.76 4.72 -2.35
N VAL A 102 -2.52 4.87 -2.78
CA VAL A 102 -1.47 3.87 -2.59
C VAL A 102 -0.30 4.52 -1.85
N HIS A 103 0.04 3.98 -0.70
CA HIS A 103 1.21 4.39 0.05
C HIS A 103 2.45 3.69 -0.50
N VAL A 104 3.50 4.46 -0.76
CA VAL A 104 4.79 4.01 -1.24
C VAL A 104 5.85 4.25 -0.17
N MET A 105 6.43 3.16 0.33
CA MET A 105 7.48 3.22 1.34
C MET A 105 8.84 3.48 0.71
N SER A 106 9.60 4.42 1.30
CA SER A 106 10.92 4.82 0.77
C SER A 106 11.97 3.73 0.86
N GLY A 107 11.96 2.95 1.90
CA GLY A 107 13.03 1.98 2.23
C GLY A 107 13.95 2.47 3.33
N LEU A 108 14.77 1.55 3.85
CA LEU A 108 15.78 1.85 4.85
C LEU A 108 16.99 2.53 4.20
N ARG A 109 17.64 3.41 4.93
CA ARG A 109 18.90 4.01 4.47
C ARG A 109 19.99 2.94 4.31
N CYS A 110 20.69 2.97 3.20
CA CYS A 110 21.92 2.21 3.03
C CYS A 110 23.14 3.12 3.30
N ASN A 111 24.26 2.53 3.71
CA ASN A 111 25.47 3.27 4.08
C ASN A 111 26.25 3.81 2.88
N ASP A 112 25.95 3.31 1.69
CA ASP A 112 26.66 3.63 0.45
C ASP A 112 26.19 4.94 -0.21
N LEU A 113 25.09 5.53 0.30
CA LEU A 113 24.50 6.76 -0.21
C LEU A 113 24.35 7.81 0.88
N THR A 114 24.53 9.07 0.48
CA THR A 114 24.18 10.20 1.35
C THR A 114 22.65 10.36 1.46
N LEU A 115 22.20 11.13 2.44
CA LEU A 115 20.79 11.48 2.56
C LEU A 115 20.29 12.24 1.32
N HIS A 116 21.16 13.03 0.70
CA HIS A 116 20.85 13.76 -0.53
C HIS A 116 20.59 12.79 -1.69
N ASP A 117 21.47 11.80 -1.87
CA ASP A 117 21.32 10.80 -2.93
C ASP A 117 20.05 9.99 -2.78
N HIS A 118 19.71 9.56 -1.54
CA HIS A 118 18.46 8.87 -1.27
C HIS A 118 17.23 9.72 -1.60
N ARG A 119 17.25 11.00 -1.26
CA ARG A 119 16.17 11.93 -1.56
C ARG A 119 16.01 12.15 -3.06
N ASP A 120 17.11 12.31 -3.77
CA ASP A 120 17.08 12.53 -5.21
C ASP A 120 16.59 11.27 -5.94
N LEU A 121 17.01 10.08 -5.51
CA LEU A 121 16.54 8.82 -6.05
C LEU A 121 15.02 8.65 -5.82
N LEU A 122 14.55 8.88 -4.60
CA LEU A 122 13.12 8.87 -4.27
C LEU A 122 12.33 9.84 -5.15
N THR A 123 12.81 11.09 -5.25
CA THR A 123 12.13 12.13 -6.01
C THR A 123 12.04 11.78 -7.49
N ASN A 124 13.14 11.28 -8.07
CA ASN A 124 13.18 10.92 -9.49
C ASN A 124 12.26 9.74 -9.79
N ARG A 125 12.27 8.71 -8.96
CA ARG A 125 11.36 7.56 -9.13
C ARG A 125 9.90 7.96 -8.99
N LEU A 126 9.55 8.72 -7.98
CA LEU A 126 8.17 9.19 -7.80
C LEU A 126 7.70 10.03 -9.00
N ARG A 127 8.56 10.87 -9.58
CA ARG A 127 8.21 11.65 -10.78
C ARG A 127 7.91 10.77 -12.00
N ILE A 128 8.72 9.73 -12.23
CA ILE A 128 8.56 8.84 -13.38
C ILE A 128 7.34 7.95 -13.20
N ASP A 129 7.11 7.44 -12.00
CA ASP A 129 6.15 6.38 -11.74
C ASP A 129 4.78 6.89 -11.30
N CYS A 130 4.69 8.15 -10.85
CA CYS A 130 3.39 8.76 -10.53
C CYS A 130 2.49 8.92 -11.76
N ASP A 131 3.05 9.07 -12.96
CA ASP A 131 2.25 9.17 -14.19
C ASP A 131 1.43 7.89 -14.42
N VAL A 132 2.02 6.71 -14.19
CA VAL A 132 1.32 5.42 -14.32
C VAL A 132 0.17 5.28 -13.32
N MET A 133 0.32 5.86 -12.14
CA MET A 133 -0.72 5.84 -11.11
C MET A 133 -1.79 6.90 -11.38
N ALA A 134 -1.39 8.06 -11.91
CA ALA A 134 -2.30 9.14 -12.29
C ALA A 134 -3.25 8.72 -13.41
N ASP A 135 -2.77 7.98 -14.41
CA ASP A 135 -3.58 7.42 -15.49
C ASP A 135 -4.70 6.48 -14.97
N ALA A 136 -4.48 5.86 -13.80
CA ALA A 136 -5.46 5.04 -13.11
C ALA A 136 -6.28 5.82 -12.04
N GLU A 137 -6.14 7.15 -11.97
CA GLU A 137 -6.75 8.02 -10.95
C GLU A 137 -6.38 7.63 -9.52
N ILE A 138 -5.12 7.22 -9.28
CA ILE A 138 -4.61 6.80 -7.99
C ILE A 138 -3.60 7.83 -7.48
N ASP A 139 -3.85 8.36 -6.29
CA ASP A 139 -2.91 9.23 -5.57
C ASP A 139 -1.80 8.38 -4.92
N VAL A 140 -0.55 8.74 -5.18
CA VAL A 140 0.61 8.18 -4.46
C VAL A 140 0.84 8.97 -3.19
N LEU A 141 0.87 8.27 -2.07
CA LEU A 141 1.13 8.84 -0.76
C LEU A 141 2.53 8.46 -0.26
N ILE A 142 3.19 9.38 0.38
CA ILE A 142 4.42 9.15 1.16
C ILE A 142 4.16 9.53 2.60
N GLU A 143 4.66 8.74 3.53
CA GLU A 143 4.53 8.98 4.96
C GLU A 143 5.89 9.32 5.56
N PRO A 144 6.03 10.45 6.25
CA PRO A 144 7.23 10.73 7.04
C PRO A 144 7.29 9.78 8.22
N LEU A 145 8.20 8.82 8.15
CA LEU A 145 8.47 7.89 9.25
C LEU A 145 9.63 8.42 10.08
N ASN A 146 9.54 8.23 11.40
CA ASN A 146 10.65 8.54 12.31
C ASN A 146 11.79 7.52 12.13
N SER A 147 13.00 7.97 12.38
CA SER A 147 14.22 7.16 12.34
C SER A 147 14.32 6.26 13.57
#